data_22b3a1b5df4320c53833a605a231f383
#
_entry.id   22b3a1b5df4320c53833a605a231f383
#
_cell.length_a   1.000
_cell.length_b   1.000
_cell.length_c   1.000
_cell.angle_alpha   90.00
_cell.angle_beta   90.00
_cell.angle_gamma   90.00
#
_symmetry.space_group_name_H-M   'P 1'
#
loop_
_entity.id
_entity.type
_entity.pdbx_description
1 polymer ?
#
loop_
_entity_poly.entity_id
_entity_poly.type
_entity_poly.pdbx_seq_one_letter_code
_entity_poly.pdbx_strand_id
1 'polypeptide(L)'
;MGLAVAHQLARRGASVLVLSRRRSEAAGFVAAGMLAPHAEGIGGALLRLGQASLQRIPAWVAEIEADSDLACGLRPCGIVVPFTNATERDGYATAAWGTALDRSGLEREIPGIGPRWRAGLLFEQDGQIDNRRRLMRALERACVQRGVQFEEGSEVLELITSHGETSAAPAPVSAARSAAPARAAHPARLEAVRLRRADGSELELPCRTAVLAGGAWSARLLPQLPVVPVKGQMLSLQGPIGALPRVVFGPGTYLVPREDGLLVVGATSEPEAGFSEGLTPCGQRQLEQGIAALLPAASHWPPMERWWGFRPCTPDEGPLLGPGPIGGLWLATGHHRNGVLLAALSADLVARGISGEPSPGDGEQLEAFRWDRF
;
A
#
# COMPACT_ATOMS: atom_id res chain seq x y z
N MET A 1 4.77 4.20 0.43
CA MET A 1 4.57 5.04 -0.77
C MET A 1 5.48 6.26 -0.74
N GLY A 2 5.45 7.14 0.26
CA GLY A 2 6.27 8.36 0.29
C GLY A 2 7.76 8.13 0.05
N LEU A 3 8.38 7.11 0.67
CA LEU A 3 9.77 6.75 0.41
C LEU A 3 10.03 6.32 -1.04
N ALA A 4 9.11 5.58 -1.65
CA ALA A 4 9.24 5.15 -3.04
C ALA A 4 9.25 6.35 -4.00
N VAL A 5 8.33 7.31 -3.78
CA VAL A 5 8.29 8.57 -4.56
C VAL A 5 9.55 9.40 -4.30
N ALA A 6 9.98 9.54 -3.05
CA ALA A 6 11.18 10.30 -2.68
C ALA A 6 12.44 9.73 -3.36
N HIS A 7 12.59 8.41 -3.35
CA HIS A 7 13.68 7.72 -4.03
C HIS A 7 13.66 7.98 -5.55
N GLN A 8 12.51 7.84 -6.21
CA GLN A 8 12.38 8.06 -7.65
C GLN A 8 12.61 9.52 -8.06
N LEU A 9 12.19 10.49 -7.24
CA LEU A 9 12.50 11.91 -7.45
C LEU A 9 14.00 12.21 -7.28
N ALA A 10 14.61 11.69 -6.21
CA ALA A 10 16.04 11.88 -5.97
C ALA A 10 16.90 11.25 -7.07
N ARG A 11 16.52 10.09 -7.61
CA ARG A 11 17.18 9.49 -8.79
C ARG A 11 17.10 10.37 -10.04
N ARG A 12 16.10 11.24 -10.14
CA ARG A 12 15.93 12.25 -11.22
C ARG A 12 16.58 13.59 -10.89
N GLY A 13 17.38 13.65 -9.82
CA GLY A 13 18.13 14.84 -9.42
C GLY A 13 17.33 15.88 -8.64
N ALA A 14 16.10 15.56 -8.20
CA ALA A 14 15.34 16.47 -7.36
C ALA A 14 15.90 16.52 -5.93
N SER A 15 15.92 17.71 -5.32
CA SER A 15 16.12 17.87 -3.88
C SER A 15 14.83 17.53 -3.16
N VAL A 16 14.87 16.56 -2.26
CA VAL A 16 13.67 16.02 -1.59
C VAL A 16 13.82 16.09 -0.08
N LEU A 17 12.79 16.63 0.58
CA LEU A 17 12.61 16.56 2.03
C LEU A 17 11.38 15.72 2.35
N VAL A 18 11.54 14.71 3.19
CA VAL A 18 10.44 13.87 3.69
C VAL A 18 10.07 14.31 5.10
N LEU A 19 8.84 14.80 5.23
CA LEU A 19 8.24 15.16 6.52
C LEU A 19 7.42 13.99 7.04
N SER A 20 7.62 13.60 8.29
CA SER A 20 6.88 12.49 8.90
C SER A 20 6.64 12.73 10.38
N ARG A 21 5.37 12.68 10.80
CA ARG A 21 5.01 12.76 12.22
C ARG A 21 5.55 11.56 12.99
N ARG A 22 5.32 10.36 12.46
CA ARG A 22 5.74 9.09 13.05
C ARG A 22 5.83 8.01 11.96
N ARG A 23 7.03 7.85 11.44
CA ARG A 23 7.26 6.95 10.30
C ARG A 23 6.94 5.49 10.59
N SER A 24 7.10 5.05 11.83
CA SER A 24 6.75 3.70 12.26
C SER A 24 5.27 3.35 12.14
N GLU A 25 4.38 4.35 12.06
CA GLU A 25 2.94 4.15 11.83
C GLU A 25 2.59 3.91 10.34
N ALA A 26 3.54 4.13 9.44
CA ALA A 26 3.28 3.97 8.02
C ALA A 26 2.88 2.52 7.69
N ALA A 27 1.84 2.35 6.86
CA ALA A 27 1.34 1.05 6.43
C ALA A 27 2.42 0.13 5.83
N GLY A 28 3.50 0.71 5.30
CA GLY A 28 4.68 -0.03 4.84
C GLY A 28 5.35 -0.87 5.92
N PHE A 29 5.33 -0.46 7.19
CA PHE A 29 5.86 -1.25 8.31
C PHE A 29 4.86 -2.28 8.85
N VAL A 30 3.64 -2.30 8.33
CA VAL A 30 2.58 -3.24 8.73
C VAL A 30 2.39 -4.35 7.70
N ALA A 31 2.44 -4.01 6.42
CA ALA A 31 2.09 -4.88 5.30
C ALA A 31 2.96 -6.15 5.24
N ALA A 32 2.32 -7.27 4.88
CA ALA A 32 3.00 -8.55 4.69
C ALA A 32 3.90 -8.60 3.45
N GLY A 33 3.66 -7.75 2.46
CA GLY A 33 4.47 -7.69 1.25
C GLY A 33 4.05 -8.69 0.17
N MET A 34 2.79 -9.09 0.11
CA MET A 34 2.26 -9.83 -1.04
C MET A 34 2.29 -8.95 -2.30
N LEU A 35 2.60 -9.59 -3.42
CA LEU A 35 2.59 -9.03 -4.76
C LEU A 35 1.57 -9.85 -5.56
N ALA A 36 0.28 -9.53 -5.40
CA ALA A 36 -0.82 -10.44 -5.63
C ALA A 36 -1.96 -9.89 -6.51
N PRO A 37 -1.69 -9.29 -7.68
CA PRO A 37 -2.77 -8.71 -8.49
C PRO A 37 -3.78 -9.76 -8.94
N HIS A 38 -3.35 -11.02 -9.14
CA HIS A 38 -4.22 -12.10 -9.57
C HIS A 38 -4.82 -12.84 -8.38
N ALA A 39 -4.00 -13.22 -7.39
CA ALA A 39 -4.47 -13.98 -6.23
C ALA A 39 -5.47 -13.22 -5.36
N GLU A 40 -5.45 -11.88 -5.34
CA GLU A 40 -6.45 -11.07 -4.64
C GLU A 40 -7.75 -10.86 -5.44
N GLY A 41 -7.85 -11.36 -6.67
CA GLY A 41 -9.05 -11.28 -7.49
C GLY A 41 -9.44 -9.84 -7.86
N ILE A 42 -8.46 -8.91 -7.91
CA ILE A 42 -8.74 -7.53 -8.30
C ILE A 42 -9.12 -7.42 -9.77
N GLY A 43 -9.85 -6.37 -10.15
CA GLY A 43 -10.38 -6.22 -11.51
C GLY A 43 -10.17 -4.83 -12.11
N GLY A 44 -10.61 -4.66 -13.35
CA GLY A 44 -10.68 -3.37 -14.03
C GLY A 44 -9.35 -2.64 -14.15
N ALA A 45 -9.38 -1.33 -13.94
CA ALA A 45 -8.19 -0.46 -13.99
C ALA A 45 -7.15 -0.84 -12.91
N LEU A 46 -7.61 -1.26 -11.73
CA LEU A 46 -6.74 -1.65 -10.61
C LEU A 46 -5.94 -2.92 -10.95
N LEU A 47 -6.54 -3.90 -11.61
CA LEU A 47 -5.82 -5.09 -12.10
C LEU A 47 -4.74 -4.70 -13.11
N ARG A 48 -5.07 -3.85 -14.09
CA ARG A 48 -4.08 -3.38 -15.09
C ARG A 48 -2.90 -2.65 -14.44
N LEU A 49 -3.18 -1.75 -13.50
CA LEU A 49 -2.14 -1.06 -12.73
C LEU A 49 -1.29 -2.04 -11.91
N GLY A 50 -1.94 -3.03 -11.27
CA GLY A 50 -1.27 -4.06 -10.48
C GLY A 50 -0.35 -4.94 -11.33
N GLN A 51 -0.80 -5.38 -12.49
CA GLN A 51 -0.01 -6.17 -13.45
C GLN A 51 1.20 -5.38 -13.97
N ALA A 52 0.99 -4.14 -14.39
CA ALA A 52 2.07 -3.27 -14.86
C ALA A 52 3.08 -2.97 -13.74
N SER A 53 2.61 -2.75 -12.51
CA SER A 53 3.50 -2.56 -11.36
C SER A 53 4.27 -3.83 -11.02
N LEU A 54 3.64 -5.00 -11.06
CA LEU A 54 4.30 -6.29 -10.83
C LEU A 54 5.45 -6.51 -11.82
N GLN A 55 5.26 -6.16 -13.10
CA GLN A 55 6.31 -6.22 -14.12
C GLN A 55 7.46 -5.23 -13.85
N ARG A 56 7.17 -4.07 -13.25
CA ARG A 56 8.18 -3.04 -12.91
C ARG A 56 8.99 -3.40 -11.65
N ILE A 57 8.43 -4.18 -10.72
CA ILE A 57 9.03 -4.48 -9.41
C ILE A 57 10.46 -5.03 -9.50
N PRO A 58 10.82 -6.00 -10.36
CA PRO A 58 12.20 -6.51 -10.38
C PRO A 58 13.24 -5.43 -10.67
N ALA A 59 12.98 -4.56 -11.65
CA ALA A 59 13.88 -3.45 -11.97
C ALA A 59 13.92 -2.39 -10.87
N TRP A 60 12.76 -2.05 -10.27
CA TRP A 60 12.66 -1.13 -9.15
C TRP A 60 13.40 -1.65 -7.90
N VAL A 61 13.31 -2.95 -7.61
CA VAL A 61 14.06 -3.59 -6.53
C VAL A 61 15.56 -3.51 -6.79
N ALA A 62 16.01 -3.83 -8.02
CA ALA A 62 17.42 -3.72 -8.39
C ALA A 62 17.96 -2.29 -8.24
N GLU A 63 17.17 -1.28 -8.56
CA GLU A 63 17.51 0.14 -8.34
C GLU A 63 17.71 0.43 -6.84
N ILE A 64 16.81 -0.06 -5.97
CA ILE A 64 16.92 0.15 -4.52
C ILE A 64 18.12 -0.59 -3.95
N GLU A 65 18.34 -1.84 -4.35
CA GLU A 65 19.46 -2.66 -3.88
C GLU A 65 20.80 -2.05 -4.30
N ALA A 66 20.90 -1.54 -5.52
CA ALA A 66 22.09 -0.84 -6.00
C ALA A 66 22.37 0.47 -5.23
N ASP A 67 21.32 1.21 -4.87
CA ASP A 67 21.46 2.47 -4.16
C ASP A 67 21.65 2.28 -2.64
N SER A 68 21.22 1.16 -2.07
CA SER A 68 21.25 0.92 -0.61
C SER A 68 22.34 -0.05 -0.15
N ASP A 69 22.83 -0.90 -1.04
CA ASP A 69 23.66 -2.07 -0.70
C ASP A 69 22.97 -3.04 0.27
N LEU A 70 21.63 -3.15 0.18
CA LEU A 70 20.80 -4.04 1.01
C LEU A 70 19.82 -4.82 0.16
N ALA A 71 19.69 -6.12 0.42
CA ALA A 71 18.70 -6.98 -0.25
C ALA A 71 17.27 -6.67 0.21
N CYS A 72 16.35 -6.49 -0.74
CA CYS A 72 14.94 -6.22 -0.51
C CYS A 72 14.12 -7.49 -0.18
N GLY A 73 14.65 -8.67 -0.53
CA GLY A 73 13.98 -9.94 -0.27
C GLY A 73 12.80 -10.20 -1.19
N LEU A 74 12.91 -9.86 -2.47
CA LEU A 74 11.95 -10.22 -3.51
C LEU A 74 11.97 -11.73 -3.77
N ARG A 75 10.77 -12.36 -3.75
CA ARG A 75 10.59 -13.79 -4.02
C ARG A 75 9.42 -14.01 -4.97
N PRO A 76 9.68 -14.34 -6.24
CA PRO A 76 8.66 -14.75 -7.21
C PRO A 76 8.28 -16.21 -6.97
N CYS A 77 7.66 -16.50 -5.81
CA CYS A 77 7.38 -17.87 -5.37
C CYS A 77 5.98 -18.37 -5.76
N GLY A 78 5.19 -17.56 -6.44
CA GLY A 78 3.79 -17.85 -6.72
C GLY A 78 2.89 -17.73 -5.48
N ILE A 79 1.58 -17.61 -5.74
CA ILE A 79 0.54 -17.56 -4.71
C ILE A 79 -0.52 -18.61 -5.02
N VAL A 80 -0.92 -19.39 -4.02
CA VAL A 80 -2.01 -20.35 -4.13
C VAL A 80 -3.25 -19.82 -3.41
N VAL A 81 -4.37 -19.87 -4.12
CA VAL A 81 -5.71 -19.59 -3.57
C VAL A 81 -6.47 -20.90 -3.44
N PRO A 82 -6.75 -21.39 -2.22
CA PRO A 82 -7.49 -22.63 -2.00
C PRO A 82 -8.99 -22.40 -2.01
N PHE A 83 -9.76 -23.38 -2.53
CA PHE A 83 -11.21 -23.42 -2.58
C PHE A 83 -11.76 -24.73 -2.00
N THR A 84 -13.00 -24.73 -1.55
CA THR A 84 -13.65 -25.94 -1.02
C THR A 84 -14.08 -26.90 -2.12
N ASN A 85 -14.28 -26.39 -3.33
CA ASN A 85 -14.68 -27.18 -4.51
C ASN A 85 -14.25 -26.52 -5.82
N ALA A 86 -14.35 -27.25 -6.93
CA ALA A 86 -13.96 -26.79 -8.25
C ALA A 86 -14.86 -25.66 -8.80
N THR A 87 -16.13 -25.64 -8.45
CA THR A 87 -17.09 -24.61 -8.91
C THR A 87 -16.70 -23.23 -8.36
N GLU A 88 -16.34 -23.13 -7.08
CA GLU A 88 -15.83 -21.90 -6.48
C GLU A 88 -14.54 -21.44 -7.14
N ARG A 89 -13.61 -22.39 -7.41
CA ARG A 89 -12.35 -22.10 -8.12
C ARG A 89 -12.60 -21.54 -9.51
N ASP A 90 -13.44 -22.20 -10.31
CA ASP A 90 -13.67 -21.84 -11.71
C ASP A 90 -14.45 -20.52 -11.84
N GLY A 91 -15.22 -20.15 -10.82
CA GLY A 91 -15.92 -18.86 -10.70
C GLY A 91 -15.08 -17.71 -10.14
N TYR A 92 -13.81 -17.95 -9.80
CA TYR A 92 -12.95 -16.88 -9.25
C TYR A 92 -12.64 -15.81 -10.29
N ALA A 93 -12.68 -14.55 -9.90
CA ALA A 93 -12.60 -13.40 -10.82
C ALA A 93 -11.38 -13.41 -11.74
N THR A 94 -10.27 -13.95 -11.27
CA THR A 94 -8.99 -14.03 -11.99
C THR A 94 -8.61 -15.47 -12.39
N ALA A 95 -9.57 -16.41 -12.38
CA ALA A 95 -9.31 -17.82 -12.67
C ALA A 95 -8.55 -18.07 -13.99
N ALA A 96 -8.83 -17.25 -15.00
CA ALA A 96 -8.17 -17.35 -16.32
C ALA A 96 -6.64 -17.10 -16.29
N TRP A 97 -6.13 -16.49 -15.21
CA TRP A 97 -4.70 -16.19 -15.03
C TRP A 97 -3.98 -17.25 -14.20
N GLY A 98 -4.71 -18.19 -13.58
CA GLY A 98 -4.18 -19.19 -12.66
C GLY A 98 -4.19 -20.58 -13.24
N THR A 99 -3.27 -21.43 -12.76
CA THR A 99 -3.27 -22.87 -13.04
C THR A 99 -4.19 -23.57 -12.04
N ALA A 100 -5.17 -24.31 -12.56
CA ALA A 100 -6.11 -25.06 -11.74
C ALA A 100 -5.43 -26.24 -11.01
N LEU A 101 -5.67 -26.33 -9.72
CA LEU A 101 -5.19 -27.43 -8.87
C LEU A 101 -6.37 -28.25 -8.35
N ASP A 102 -6.21 -29.55 -8.37
CA ASP A 102 -7.03 -30.49 -7.60
C ASP A 102 -6.47 -30.65 -6.17
N ARG A 103 -7.05 -31.53 -5.37
CA ARG A 103 -6.57 -31.79 -4.00
C ARG A 103 -5.12 -32.24 -4.00
N SER A 104 -4.69 -33.10 -4.91
CA SER A 104 -3.31 -33.58 -4.95
C SER A 104 -2.33 -32.48 -5.37
N GLY A 105 -2.75 -31.61 -6.28
CA GLY A 105 -2.03 -30.41 -6.66
C GLY A 105 -1.86 -29.45 -5.49
N LEU A 106 -2.94 -29.20 -4.74
CA LEU A 106 -2.85 -28.38 -3.52
C LEU A 106 -1.86 -28.92 -2.49
N GLU A 107 -1.85 -30.22 -2.27
CA GLU A 107 -0.93 -30.83 -1.30
C GLU A 107 0.55 -30.77 -1.74
N ARG A 108 0.80 -30.81 -3.06
CA ARG A 108 2.15 -30.59 -3.58
C ARG A 108 2.62 -29.14 -3.39
N GLU A 109 1.73 -28.18 -3.67
CA GLU A 109 2.07 -26.75 -3.58
C GLU A 109 2.05 -26.23 -2.14
N ILE A 110 1.21 -26.81 -1.29
CA ILE A 110 1.03 -26.44 0.13
C ILE A 110 1.03 -27.71 0.98
N PRO A 111 2.19 -28.25 1.34
CA PRO A 111 2.26 -29.42 2.19
C PRO A 111 1.52 -29.22 3.53
N GLY A 112 0.60 -30.11 3.86
CA GLY A 112 -0.20 -30.03 5.09
C GLY A 112 -1.37 -29.05 5.04
N ILE A 113 -1.79 -28.62 3.86
CA ILE A 113 -3.01 -27.80 3.70
C ILE A 113 -4.23 -28.46 4.36
N GLY A 114 -5.06 -27.68 5.02
CA GLY A 114 -6.24 -28.17 5.73
C GLY A 114 -7.18 -29.02 4.87
N PRO A 115 -7.83 -30.05 5.47
CA PRO A 115 -8.58 -31.08 4.73
C PRO A 115 -9.85 -30.57 4.04
N ARG A 116 -10.34 -29.39 4.41
CA ARG A 116 -11.53 -28.76 3.79
C ARG A 116 -11.26 -28.25 2.36
N TRP A 117 -10.02 -27.96 2.02
CA TRP A 117 -9.63 -27.40 0.73
C TRP A 117 -9.48 -28.51 -0.30
N ARG A 118 -10.25 -28.47 -1.38
CA ARG A 118 -10.37 -29.54 -2.38
C ARG A 118 -9.87 -29.13 -3.76
N ALA A 119 -9.81 -27.85 -4.05
CA ALA A 119 -9.38 -27.26 -5.31
C ALA A 119 -8.56 -26.01 -5.06
N GLY A 120 -7.80 -25.53 -6.03
CA GLY A 120 -7.02 -24.30 -5.90
C GLY A 120 -6.70 -23.68 -7.24
N LEU A 121 -6.20 -22.45 -7.18
CA LEU A 121 -5.55 -21.73 -8.27
C LEU A 121 -4.12 -21.40 -7.87
N LEU A 122 -3.16 -21.73 -8.72
CA LEU A 122 -1.78 -21.26 -8.58
C LEU A 122 -1.55 -20.11 -9.56
N PHE A 123 -1.18 -18.97 -9.04
CA PHE A 123 -0.75 -17.78 -9.78
C PHE A 123 0.79 -17.68 -9.69
N GLU A 124 1.48 -18.26 -10.69
CA GLU A 124 2.94 -18.37 -10.70
C GLU A 124 3.65 -17.01 -10.82
N GLN A 125 3.02 -16.06 -11.49
CA GLN A 125 3.53 -14.70 -11.69
C GLN A 125 3.42 -13.81 -10.43
N ASP A 126 2.55 -14.17 -9.50
CA ASP A 126 2.42 -13.48 -8.22
C ASP A 126 3.56 -13.90 -7.27
N GLY A 127 3.72 -13.16 -6.18
CA GLY A 127 4.80 -13.48 -5.25
C GLY A 127 4.77 -12.63 -3.99
N GLN A 128 5.96 -12.39 -3.45
CA GLN A 128 6.13 -11.59 -2.24
C GLN A 128 7.46 -10.85 -2.22
N ILE A 129 7.52 -9.84 -1.35
CA ILE A 129 8.75 -9.17 -0.95
C ILE A 129 8.82 -9.10 0.58
N ASP A 130 10.00 -9.21 1.18
CA ASP A 130 10.12 -9.03 2.64
C ASP A 130 10.04 -7.56 3.00
N ASN A 131 8.82 -7.06 2.93
CA ASN A 131 8.53 -5.64 3.01
C ASN A 131 8.98 -5.03 4.34
N ARG A 132 8.55 -5.59 5.46
CA ARG A 132 8.71 -5.01 6.79
C ARG A 132 10.15 -5.02 7.29
N ARG A 133 10.89 -6.09 7.03
CA ARG A 133 12.24 -6.29 7.55
C ARG A 133 13.33 -5.82 6.59
N ARG A 134 13.11 -5.95 5.26
CA ARG A 134 14.13 -5.71 4.24
C ARG A 134 13.81 -4.52 3.36
N LEU A 135 12.71 -4.54 2.60
CA LEU A 135 12.39 -3.48 1.63
C LEU A 135 12.33 -2.09 2.27
N MET A 136 11.65 -1.94 3.41
CA MET A 136 11.51 -0.62 4.05
C MET A 136 12.85 -0.06 4.50
N ARG A 137 13.78 -0.89 4.98
CA ARG A 137 15.13 -0.48 5.37
C ARG A 137 16.00 -0.15 4.15
N ALA A 138 15.94 -0.99 3.12
CA ALA A 138 16.68 -0.76 1.88
C ALA A 138 16.23 0.54 1.22
N LEU A 139 14.92 0.76 1.13
CA LEU A 139 14.34 1.96 0.52
C LEU A 139 14.69 3.24 1.30
N GLU A 140 14.68 3.18 2.62
CA GLU A 140 15.11 4.30 3.47
C GLU A 140 16.59 4.61 3.25
N ARG A 141 17.45 3.58 3.29
CA ARG A 141 18.88 3.75 3.05
C ARG A 141 19.16 4.25 1.63
N ALA A 142 18.47 3.75 0.61
CA ALA A 142 18.59 4.24 -0.76
C ALA A 142 18.25 5.74 -0.86
N CYS A 143 17.17 6.18 -0.19
CA CYS A 143 16.82 7.59 -0.10
C CYS A 143 17.96 8.43 0.52
N VAL A 144 18.51 7.98 1.66
CA VAL A 144 19.63 8.68 2.33
C VAL A 144 20.86 8.77 1.41
N GLN A 145 21.23 7.69 0.74
CA GLN A 145 22.37 7.66 -0.19
C GLN A 145 22.17 8.57 -1.40
N ARG A 146 20.92 8.80 -1.79
CA ARG A 146 20.53 9.75 -2.86
C ARG A 146 20.34 11.18 -2.37
N GLY A 147 20.67 11.49 -1.11
CA GLY A 147 20.62 12.83 -0.56
C GLY A 147 19.22 13.29 -0.13
N VAL A 148 18.24 12.38 -0.01
CA VAL A 148 16.93 12.71 0.55
C VAL A 148 17.08 13.09 2.02
N GLN A 149 16.55 14.24 2.39
CA GLN A 149 16.50 14.71 3.76
C GLN A 149 15.25 14.21 4.48
N PHE A 150 15.38 13.96 5.78
CA PHE A 150 14.27 13.48 6.62
C PHE A 150 14.10 14.40 7.83
N GLU A 151 12.87 14.81 8.07
CA GLU A 151 12.47 15.52 9.28
C GLU A 151 11.41 14.68 10.00
N GLU A 152 11.85 13.85 10.94
CA GLU A 152 11.01 12.97 11.75
C GLU A 152 10.41 13.74 12.93
N GLY A 153 9.20 13.39 13.34
CA GLY A 153 8.46 14.09 14.40
C GLY A 153 7.75 15.35 13.92
N SER A 154 7.77 15.63 12.62
CA SER A 154 7.15 16.81 12.03
C SER A 154 5.78 16.47 11.41
N GLU A 155 4.72 17.03 11.98
CA GLU A 155 3.35 16.89 11.49
C GLU A 155 2.99 18.07 10.59
N VAL A 156 2.65 17.79 9.33
CA VAL A 156 2.10 18.81 8.43
C VAL A 156 0.66 19.09 8.84
N LEU A 157 0.38 20.36 9.19
CA LEU A 157 -0.92 20.82 9.67
C LEU A 157 -1.77 21.40 8.55
N GLU A 158 -1.13 22.07 7.58
CA GLU A 158 -1.83 22.87 6.58
C GLU A 158 -1.01 23.02 5.29
N LEU A 159 -1.72 23.13 4.17
CA LEU A 159 -1.17 23.53 2.87
C LEU A 159 -1.50 25.00 2.63
N ILE A 160 -0.49 25.86 2.54
CA ILE A 160 -0.64 27.30 2.32
C ILE A 160 -0.63 27.57 0.82
N THR A 161 -1.65 28.30 0.35
CA THR A 161 -1.86 28.58 -1.08
C THR A 161 -1.89 30.06 -1.39
N SER A 162 -1.65 30.43 -2.66
CA SER A 162 -1.58 31.81 -3.16
C SER A 162 -2.85 32.66 -2.94
N HIS A 163 -3.97 32.06 -2.55
CA HIS A 163 -5.25 32.77 -2.36
C HIS A 163 -5.72 32.84 -0.90
N GLY A 164 -4.88 32.43 0.06
CA GLY A 164 -5.22 32.49 1.49
C GLY A 164 -6.41 31.62 1.90
N GLU A 165 -6.91 30.77 1.01
CA GLU A 165 -7.95 29.81 1.35
C GLU A 165 -7.31 28.66 2.12
N THR A 166 -7.40 28.76 3.43
CA THR A 166 -7.15 27.64 4.32
C THR A 166 -8.15 26.54 4.01
N SER A 167 -7.67 25.30 3.87
CA SER A 167 -8.51 24.10 3.82
C SER A 167 -9.15 23.85 5.21
N ALA A 168 -10.03 24.76 5.62
CA ALA A 168 -10.84 24.61 6.82
C ALA A 168 -12.07 23.74 6.49
N ALA A 169 -12.45 22.89 7.44
CA ALA A 169 -13.58 21.98 7.32
C ALA A 169 -14.86 22.69 6.81
N PRO A 170 -15.65 22.09 5.92
CA PRO A 170 -16.86 22.71 5.42
C PRO A 170 -17.88 22.91 6.53
N ALA A 171 -18.43 24.12 6.59
CA ALA A 171 -19.62 24.41 7.37
C ALA A 171 -20.84 23.63 6.81
N PRO A 172 -21.85 23.29 7.64
CA PRO A 172 -22.98 22.47 7.19
C PRO A 172 -23.75 23.17 6.07
N VAL A 173 -24.05 22.40 5.03
CA VAL A 173 -24.77 22.85 3.83
C VAL A 173 -26.19 23.24 4.19
N SER A 174 -26.51 24.54 4.10
CA SER A 174 -27.87 25.06 4.10
C SER A 174 -28.11 25.86 2.82
N ALA A 175 -29.08 25.35 2.05
CA ALA A 175 -29.89 26.02 1.02
C ALA A 175 -29.21 26.74 -0.17
N ALA A 176 -29.57 26.21 -1.34
CA ALA A 176 -29.33 26.73 -2.68
C ALA A 176 -29.62 28.23 -2.84
N ARG A 177 -28.66 28.94 -3.44
CA ARG A 177 -28.93 30.14 -4.25
C ARG A 177 -28.12 30.09 -5.53
N SER A 178 -28.84 30.19 -6.65
CA SER A 178 -28.35 30.44 -8.01
C SER A 178 -27.32 31.59 -8.01
N ALA A 179 -26.10 31.28 -8.44
CA ALA A 179 -25.09 32.30 -8.73
C ALA A 179 -24.57 32.10 -10.16
N ALA A 180 -24.45 33.22 -10.87
CA ALA A 180 -23.92 33.37 -12.22
C ALA A 180 -22.49 32.78 -12.37
N PRO A 181 -22.02 32.44 -13.60
CA PRO A 181 -20.71 31.81 -13.78
C PRO A 181 -19.61 32.76 -13.29
N ALA A 182 -18.95 32.38 -12.23
CA ALA A 182 -17.77 33.08 -11.73
C ALA A 182 -16.65 32.98 -12.78
N ARG A 183 -15.98 34.10 -13.05
CA ARG A 183 -14.72 34.19 -13.80
C ARG A 183 -13.82 33.04 -13.34
N ALA A 184 -13.22 32.33 -14.31
CA ALA A 184 -12.21 31.31 -14.05
C ALA A 184 -11.10 31.89 -13.15
N ALA A 185 -11.21 31.63 -11.86
CA ALA A 185 -10.15 31.93 -10.92
C ALA A 185 -8.97 30.99 -11.28
N HIS A 186 -7.77 31.53 -11.38
CA HIS A 186 -6.58 30.69 -11.50
C HIS A 186 -6.58 29.69 -10.33
N PRO A 187 -6.35 28.40 -10.58
CA PRO A 187 -6.36 27.42 -9.52
C PRO A 187 -5.34 27.81 -8.43
N ALA A 188 -5.73 27.71 -7.16
CA ALA A 188 -4.84 27.97 -6.03
C ALA A 188 -3.54 27.16 -6.20
N ARG A 189 -2.40 27.80 -5.92
CA ARG A 189 -1.08 27.16 -6.03
C ARG A 189 -0.43 27.04 -4.66
N LEU A 190 0.26 25.92 -4.45
CA LEU A 190 1.01 25.68 -3.23
C LEU A 190 2.18 26.69 -3.11
N GLU A 191 2.30 27.33 -1.98
CA GLU A 191 3.37 28.27 -1.63
C GLU A 191 4.22 27.79 -0.46
N ALA A 192 3.59 27.14 0.53
CA ALA A 192 4.27 26.62 1.71
C ALA A 192 3.46 25.47 2.35
N VAL A 193 4.07 24.77 3.27
CA VAL A 193 3.40 23.89 4.24
C VAL A 193 3.64 24.41 5.64
N ARG A 194 2.60 24.44 6.48
CA ARG A 194 2.74 24.68 7.92
C ARG A 194 2.91 23.34 8.62
N LEU A 195 3.93 23.24 9.43
CA LEU A 195 4.23 22.03 10.17
C LEU A 195 4.47 22.32 11.65
N ARG A 196 4.21 21.32 12.49
CA ARG A 196 4.54 21.28 13.91
C ARG A 196 5.63 20.25 14.14
N ARG A 197 6.71 20.67 14.77
CA ARG A 197 7.84 19.82 15.15
C ARG A 197 7.58 19.05 16.44
N ALA A 198 8.42 18.08 16.74
CA ALA A 198 8.33 17.29 17.97
C ALA A 198 8.45 18.12 19.26
N ASP A 199 9.14 19.26 19.23
CA ASP A 199 9.27 20.19 20.34
C ASP A 199 8.04 21.14 20.52
N GLY A 200 7.03 20.98 19.65
CA GLY A 200 5.81 21.80 19.64
C GLY A 200 5.93 23.11 18.87
N SER A 201 7.11 23.47 18.37
CA SER A 201 7.28 24.66 17.54
C SER A 201 6.57 24.50 16.20
N GLU A 202 5.96 25.58 15.70
CA GLU A 202 5.36 25.62 14.38
C GLU A 202 6.19 26.52 13.46
N LEU A 203 6.29 26.10 12.20
CA LEU A 203 6.95 26.88 11.16
C LEU A 203 6.27 26.69 9.81
N GLU A 204 6.46 27.66 8.95
CA GLU A 204 6.08 27.59 7.55
C GLU A 204 7.31 27.29 6.71
N LEU A 205 7.22 26.20 5.95
CA LEU A 205 8.27 25.77 5.04
C LEU A 205 7.84 26.10 3.61
N PRO A 206 8.49 27.06 2.95
CA PRO A 206 8.18 27.39 1.56
C PRO A 206 8.42 26.19 0.63
N CYS A 207 7.43 25.84 -0.18
CA CYS A 207 7.57 24.83 -1.21
C CYS A 207 6.59 25.08 -2.34
N ARG A 208 7.02 24.78 -3.58
CA ARG A 208 6.18 24.92 -4.79
C ARG A 208 5.64 23.58 -5.28
N THR A 209 6.21 22.49 -4.79
CA THR A 209 5.80 21.13 -5.14
C THR A 209 5.81 20.27 -3.89
N ALA A 210 4.71 19.58 -3.65
CA ALA A 210 4.59 18.62 -2.57
C ALA A 210 3.89 17.35 -3.06
N VAL A 211 4.21 16.20 -2.44
CA VAL A 211 3.50 14.94 -2.65
C VAL A 211 2.83 14.53 -1.36
N LEU A 212 1.51 14.47 -1.36
CA LEU A 212 0.74 13.94 -0.25
C LEU A 212 0.73 12.41 -0.30
N ALA A 213 1.57 11.81 0.53
CA ALA A 213 1.67 10.37 0.75
C ALA A 213 1.23 9.99 2.18
N GLY A 214 0.27 10.72 2.74
CA GLY A 214 -0.18 10.64 4.14
C GLY A 214 -0.93 9.37 4.52
N GLY A 215 -1.12 8.42 3.58
CA GLY A 215 -1.78 7.16 3.85
C GLY A 215 -3.19 7.37 4.44
N ALA A 216 -3.54 6.66 5.49
CA ALA A 216 -4.85 6.76 6.13
C ALA A 216 -5.18 8.16 6.71
N TRP A 217 -4.16 9.00 6.92
CA TRP A 217 -4.32 10.36 7.44
C TRP A 217 -4.46 11.43 6.35
N SER A 218 -4.47 11.08 5.07
CA SER A 218 -4.52 12.03 3.95
C SER A 218 -5.73 12.96 4.02
N ALA A 219 -6.90 12.45 4.42
CA ALA A 219 -8.12 13.26 4.57
C ALA A 219 -8.06 14.27 5.73
N ARG A 220 -7.10 14.15 6.67
CA ARG A 220 -6.91 15.17 7.71
C ARG A 220 -6.33 16.47 7.15
N LEU A 221 -5.47 16.34 6.13
CA LEU A 221 -4.87 17.49 5.46
C LEU A 221 -5.73 17.99 4.29
N LEU A 222 -6.42 17.09 3.60
CA LEU A 222 -7.34 17.40 2.49
C LEU A 222 -8.66 16.67 2.70
N PRO A 223 -9.62 17.27 3.43
CA PRO A 223 -10.89 16.63 3.79
C PRO A 223 -11.76 16.18 2.62
N GLN A 224 -11.57 16.77 1.42
CA GLN A 224 -12.26 16.36 0.20
C GLN A 224 -11.78 15.02 -0.39
N LEU A 225 -10.65 14.46 0.09
CA LEU A 225 -10.19 13.15 -0.35
C LEU A 225 -10.99 12.06 0.37
N PRO A 226 -11.64 11.14 -0.35
CA PRO A 226 -12.43 10.07 0.24
C PRO A 226 -11.52 8.92 0.75
N VAL A 227 -10.56 9.23 1.62
CA VAL A 227 -9.64 8.26 2.20
C VAL A 227 -10.00 8.02 3.65
N VAL A 228 -10.35 6.78 3.97
CA VAL A 228 -10.68 6.34 5.33
C VAL A 228 -9.69 5.28 5.85
N PRO A 229 -9.45 5.22 7.17
CA PRO A 229 -8.64 4.16 7.76
C PRO A 229 -9.42 2.85 7.80
N VAL A 230 -8.78 1.76 7.35
CA VAL A 230 -9.23 0.39 7.62
C VAL A 230 -8.18 -0.31 8.43
N LYS A 231 -8.48 -0.58 9.70
CA LYS A 231 -7.57 -1.24 10.61
C LYS A 231 -7.37 -2.71 10.22
N GLY A 232 -6.16 -3.21 10.36
CA GLY A 232 -5.82 -4.61 10.19
C GLY A 232 -4.83 -5.08 11.23
N GLN A 233 -5.07 -6.28 11.75
CA GLN A 233 -4.18 -6.94 12.70
C GLN A 233 -3.45 -8.08 12.01
N MET A 234 -2.26 -8.34 12.48
CA MET A 234 -1.31 -9.30 11.95
C MET A 234 -0.63 -10.06 13.08
N LEU A 235 -0.09 -11.23 12.78
CA LEU A 235 0.83 -11.93 13.64
C LEU A 235 1.92 -12.63 12.82
N SER A 236 2.98 -13.09 13.47
CA SER A 236 3.96 -13.99 12.88
C SER A 236 4.26 -15.18 13.78
N LEU A 237 4.59 -16.29 13.13
CA LEU A 237 4.95 -17.56 13.77
C LEU A 237 6.34 -17.99 13.27
N GLN A 238 7.08 -18.74 14.07
CA GLN A 238 8.33 -19.38 13.64
C GLN A 238 8.07 -20.85 13.32
N GLY A 239 8.12 -21.21 12.07
CA GLY A 239 8.03 -22.57 11.59
C GLY A 239 9.37 -23.13 11.12
N PRO A 240 9.39 -24.39 10.69
CA PRO A 240 10.56 -24.97 10.02
C PRO A 240 10.88 -24.24 8.72
N ILE A 241 12.17 -24.10 8.40
CA ILE A 241 12.62 -23.52 7.14
C ILE A 241 12.08 -24.37 5.98
N GLY A 242 11.47 -23.73 4.98
CA GLY A 242 10.92 -24.41 3.82
C GLY A 242 9.60 -25.14 4.04
N ALA A 243 9.00 -25.10 5.23
CA ALA A 243 7.73 -25.76 5.52
C ALA A 243 6.57 -25.30 4.61
N LEU A 244 6.61 -24.07 4.17
CA LEU A 244 5.64 -23.52 3.22
C LEU A 244 6.39 -22.87 2.05
N PRO A 245 6.37 -23.47 0.84
CA PRO A 245 7.15 -22.96 -0.29
C PRO A 245 6.51 -21.73 -0.96
N ARG A 246 5.19 -21.58 -0.89
CA ARG A 246 4.41 -20.54 -1.56
C ARG A 246 3.61 -19.68 -0.58
N VAL A 247 3.20 -18.52 -1.04
CA VAL A 247 2.17 -17.74 -0.33
C VAL A 247 0.83 -18.44 -0.48
N VAL A 248 0.03 -18.45 0.59
CA VAL A 248 -1.35 -18.94 0.58
C VAL A 248 -2.28 -17.78 0.83
N PHE A 249 -3.18 -17.51 -0.10
CA PHE A 249 -4.21 -16.49 0.03
C PHE A 249 -5.58 -17.14 0.22
N GLY A 250 -5.99 -17.33 1.46
CA GLY A 250 -7.29 -17.92 1.81
C GLY A 250 -8.35 -16.88 2.17
N PRO A 251 -9.61 -17.29 2.31
CA PRO A 251 -10.67 -16.41 2.75
C PRO A 251 -10.39 -15.79 4.13
N GLY A 252 -10.27 -14.48 4.18
CA GLY A 252 -10.06 -13.72 5.41
C GLY A 252 -8.69 -13.87 6.09
N THR A 253 -7.82 -14.73 5.56
CA THR A 253 -6.47 -14.95 6.13
C THR A 253 -5.49 -15.37 5.04
N TYR A 254 -4.29 -14.82 5.06
CA TYR A 254 -3.19 -15.24 4.19
C TYR A 254 -1.95 -15.64 4.99
N LEU A 255 -1.15 -16.50 4.40
CA LEU A 255 0.10 -17.02 4.97
C LEU A 255 1.26 -16.64 4.05
N VAL A 256 2.22 -15.87 4.54
CA VAL A 256 3.35 -15.37 3.74
C VAL A 256 4.67 -15.88 4.36
N PRO A 257 5.24 -16.97 3.79
CA PRO A 257 6.44 -17.59 4.34
C PRO A 257 7.70 -16.80 3.99
N ARG A 258 8.65 -16.75 4.93
CA ARG A 258 9.98 -16.19 4.72
C ARG A 258 11.03 -17.31 4.61
N GLU A 259 12.20 -16.97 4.09
CA GLU A 259 13.31 -17.91 3.88
C GLU A 259 13.85 -18.50 5.16
N ASP A 260 13.74 -17.77 6.26
CA ASP A 260 14.20 -18.17 7.60
C ASP A 260 13.14 -18.95 8.41
N GLY A 261 12.04 -19.34 7.78
CA GLY A 261 10.94 -20.07 8.43
C GLY A 261 9.93 -19.16 9.13
N LEU A 262 10.15 -17.85 9.19
CA LEU A 262 9.13 -16.93 9.72
C LEU A 262 7.90 -16.98 8.81
N LEU A 263 6.72 -17.17 9.38
CA LEU A 263 5.43 -17.13 8.70
C LEU A 263 4.68 -15.88 9.13
N VAL A 264 4.48 -14.94 8.21
CA VAL A 264 3.62 -13.77 8.43
C VAL A 264 2.19 -14.13 8.12
N VAL A 265 1.29 -13.88 9.07
CA VAL A 265 -0.14 -14.18 8.97
C VAL A 265 -0.93 -12.88 9.02
N GLY A 266 -1.78 -12.70 8.05
CA GLY A 266 -2.66 -11.53 7.94
C GLY A 266 -3.98 -11.89 7.29
N ALA A 267 -4.87 -11.00 7.25
CA ALA A 267 -5.01 -9.85 8.12
C ALA A 267 -6.48 -9.67 8.43
N THR A 268 -6.79 -9.15 9.60
CA THR A 268 -8.17 -8.69 9.83
C THR A 268 -8.49 -7.49 8.94
N SER A 269 -9.77 -7.23 8.75
CA SER A 269 -10.28 -6.04 8.09
C SER A 269 -11.36 -5.44 8.97
N GLU A 270 -11.07 -4.29 9.59
CA GLU A 270 -11.88 -3.67 10.63
C GLU A 270 -12.20 -2.21 10.23
N PRO A 271 -13.12 -1.97 9.27
CA PRO A 271 -13.45 -0.62 8.81
C PRO A 271 -14.09 0.23 9.91
N GLU A 272 -14.90 -0.38 10.78
CA GLU A 272 -15.59 0.32 11.88
C GLU A 272 -14.64 0.75 13.02
N ALA A 273 -13.41 0.23 13.03
CA ALA A 273 -12.44 0.57 14.07
C ALA A 273 -11.88 2.01 13.92
N GLY A 274 -12.04 2.63 12.76
CA GLY A 274 -11.45 3.95 12.50
C GLY A 274 -9.96 3.96 12.83
N PHE A 275 -9.54 4.93 13.63
CA PHE A 275 -8.17 5.04 14.15
C PHE A 275 -7.98 4.41 15.54
N SER A 276 -8.83 3.44 15.94
CA SER A 276 -8.62 2.72 17.22
C SER A 276 -7.34 1.92 17.22
N GLU A 277 -6.44 2.24 18.12
CA GLU A 277 -5.12 1.60 18.25
C GLU A 277 -5.22 0.25 18.99
N GLY A 278 -4.14 -0.54 18.88
CA GLY A 278 -3.96 -1.78 19.63
C GLY A 278 -4.57 -3.02 18.96
N LEU A 279 -4.29 -4.16 19.58
CA LEU A 279 -4.78 -5.48 19.19
C LEU A 279 -6.11 -5.76 19.89
N THR A 280 -6.97 -6.55 19.24
CA THR A 280 -8.23 -7.01 19.83
C THR A 280 -8.24 -8.53 19.96
N PRO A 281 -8.82 -9.09 21.05
CA PRO A 281 -8.96 -10.54 21.19
C PRO A 281 -9.74 -11.18 20.02
N CYS A 282 -10.74 -10.47 19.46
CA CYS A 282 -11.50 -10.95 18.33
C CYS A 282 -10.66 -11.08 17.07
N GLY A 283 -9.90 -10.04 16.73
CA GLY A 283 -9.01 -10.05 15.56
C GLY A 283 -7.92 -11.13 15.67
N GLN A 284 -7.34 -11.30 16.85
CA GLN A 284 -6.33 -12.33 17.06
C GLN A 284 -6.92 -13.75 16.91
N ARG A 285 -8.10 -14.02 17.48
CA ARG A 285 -8.82 -15.30 17.28
C ARG A 285 -9.14 -15.55 15.81
N GLN A 286 -9.54 -14.53 15.05
CA GLN A 286 -9.80 -14.66 13.60
C GLN A 286 -8.54 -15.17 12.87
N LEU A 287 -7.38 -14.60 13.16
CA LEU A 287 -6.11 -15.02 12.54
C LEU A 287 -5.74 -16.45 12.94
N GLU A 288 -5.89 -16.82 14.22
CA GLU A 288 -5.62 -18.16 14.72
C GLU A 288 -6.55 -19.21 14.08
N GLN A 289 -7.83 -18.89 13.91
CA GLN A 289 -8.78 -19.73 13.17
C GLN A 289 -8.40 -19.87 11.70
N GLY A 290 -7.95 -18.80 11.07
CA GLY A 290 -7.47 -18.83 9.69
C GLY A 290 -6.25 -19.72 9.52
N ILE A 291 -5.29 -19.67 10.44
CA ILE A 291 -4.12 -20.57 10.46
C ILE A 291 -4.59 -22.02 10.56
N ALA A 292 -5.44 -22.34 11.55
CA ALA A 292 -5.95 -23.70 11.76
C ALA A 292 -6.71 -24.24 10.54
N ALA A 293 -7.39 -23.37 9.79
CA ALA A 293 -8.11 -23.75 8.58
C ALA A 293 -7.21 -23.96 7.37
N LEU A 294 -6.18 -23.11 7.21
CA LEU A 294 -5.29 -23.15 6.04
C LEU A 294 -4.15 -24.14 6.23
N LEU A 295 -3.45 -24.08 7.36
CA LEU A 295 -2.26 -24.88 7.64
C LEU A 295 -2.32 -25.35 9.11
N PRO A 296 -3.08 -26.42 9.45
CA PRO A 296 -3.31 -26.86 10.83
C PRO A 296 -2.03 -27.04 11.66
N ALA A 297 -0.96 -27.55 11.05
CA ALA A 297 0.33 -27.75 11.72
C ALA A 297 0.92 -26.42 12.26
N ALA A 298 0.68 -25.30 11.58
CA ALA A 298 1.18 -24.00 12.00
C ALA A 298 0.51 -23.45 13.27
N SER A 299 -0.62 -24.01 13.69
CA SER A 299 -1.26 -23.66 14.97
C SER A 299 -0.40 -23.98 16.18
N HIS A 300 0.60 -24.85 16.02
CA HIS A 300 1.53 -25.25 17.09
C HIS A 300 2.88 -24.52 16.99
N TRP A 301 3.07 -23.66 16.00
CA TRP A 301 4.32 -22.91 15.86
C TRP A 301 4.38 -21.75 16.84
N PRO A 302 5.56 -21.48 17.43
CA PRO A 302 5.71 -20.40 18.39
C PRO A 302 5.36 -19.03 17.78
N PRO A 303 4.52 -18.23 18.45
CA PRO A 303 4.26 -16.86 18.04
C PRO A 303 5.50 -16.00 18.28
N MET A 304 5.80 -15.11 17.30
CA MET A 304 6.94 -14.20 17.37
C MET A 304 6.51 -12.77 17.64
N GLU A 305 5.66 -12.22 16.79
CA GLU A 305 5.20 -10.84 16.89
C GLU A 305 3.70 -10.75 16.61
N ARG A 306 3.07 -9.73 17.19
CA ARG A 306 1.70 -9.30 16.89
C ARG A 306 1.71 -7.80 16.69
N TRP A 307 1.08 -7.32 15.62
CA TRP A 307 1.02 -5.88 15.30
C TRP A 307 -0.26 -5.52 14.56
N TRP A 308 -0.46 -4.23 14.38
CA TRP A 308 -1.62 -3.65 13.73
C TRP A 308 -1.24 -2.40 12.96
N GLY A 309 -2.15 -1.91 12.10
CA GLY A 309 -2.00 -0.64 11.42
C GLY A 309 -3.21 -0.31 10.56
N PHE A 310 -3.13 0.82 9.87
CA PHE A 310 -4.25 1.37 9.12
C PHE A 310 -3.95 1.37 7.62
N ARG A 311 -4.86 0.75 6.86
CA ARG A 311 -4.87 0.84 5.39
C ARG A 311 -5.59 2.12 4.97
N PRO A 312 -5.06 2.88 4.00
CA PRO A 312 -5.76 4.01 3.39
C PRO A 312 -6.77 3.50 2.37
N CYS A 313 -8.04 3.46 2.70
CA CYS A 313 -9.09 2.93 1.83
C CYS A 313 -9.84 4.05 1.13
N THR A 314 -10.08 3.90 -0.17
CA THR A 314 -10.99 4.70 -1.00
C THR A 314 -12.25 3.91 -1.31
N PRO A 315 -13.35 4.53 -1.77
CA PRO A 315 -14.60 3.82 -2.05
C PRO A 315 -14.49 2.67 -3.07
N ASP A 316 -13.59 2.79 -4.04
CA ASP A 316 -13.33 1.78 -5.08
C ASP A 316 -12.05 0.95 -4.83
N GLU A 317 -11.45 1.06 -3.63
CA GLU A 317 -10.19 0.43 -3.23
C GLU A 317 -8.97 0.79 -4.10
N GLY A 318 -9.13 1.66 -5.09
CA GLY A 318 -8.07 2.16 -5.97
C GLY A 318 -7.32 3.36 -5.38
N PRO A 319 -6.04 3.56 -5.74
CA PRO A 319 -5.26 4.68 -5.23
C PRO A 319 -5.76 6.03 -5.75
N LEU A 320 -5.33 7.11 -5.09
CA LEU A 320 -5.38 8.47 -5.60
C LEU A 320 -3.97 8.84 -6.08
N LEU A 321 -3.81 9.00 -7.39
CA LEU A 321 -2.51 9.24 -8.03
C LEU A 321 -2.56 10.46 -8.96
N GLY A 322 -1.46 11.20 -9.02
CA GLY A 322 -1.30 12.30 -9.96
C GLY A 322 -1.53 13.68 -9.36
N PRO A 323 -1.82 14.68 -10.21
CA PRO A 323 -2.08 16.04 -9.74
C PRO A 323 -3.25 16.12 -8.77
N GLY A 324 -3.08 16.87 -7.68
CA GLY A 324 -4.11 17.13 -6.69
C GLY A 324 -4.96 18.37 -7.00
N PRO A 325 -5.86 18.76 -6.08
CA PRO A 325 -6.75 19.92 -6.25
C PRO A 325 -6.03 21.28 -6.20
N ILE A 326 -4.79 21.30 -5.78
CA ILE A 326 -3.96 22.52 -5.63
C ILE A 326 -2.80 22.44 -6.61
N GLY A 327 -2.54 23.48 -7.37
CA GLY A 327 -1.41 23.53 -8.29
C GLY A 327 -0.08 23.34 -7.55
N GLY A 328 0.75 22.40 -8.00
CA GLY A 328 1.98 22.00 -7.31
C GLY A 328 1.81 20.88 -6.29
N LEU A 329 0.57 20.50 -5.94
CA LEU A 329 0.32 19.34 -5.09
C LEU A 329 0.09 18.08 -5.93
N TRP A 330 0.77 17.01 -5.57
CA TRP A 330 0.62 15.67 -6.16
C TRP A 330 0.12 14.70 -5.10
N LEU A 331 -0.60 13.67 -5.52
CA LEU A 331 -1.16 12.64 -4.64
C LEU A 331 -0.51 11.29 -4.92
N ALA A 332 -0.20 10.58 -3.85
CA ALA A 332 0.25 9.19 -3.86
C ALA A 332 -0.29 8.48 -2.61
N THR A 333 -1.60 8.30 -2.52
CA THR A 333 -2.30 7.80 -1.32
C THR A 333 -3.48 6.88 -1.70
N GLY A 334 -4.21 6.37 -0.72
CA GLY A 334 -5.42 5.58 -0.98
C GLY A 334 -5.18 4.16 -1.51
N HIS A 335 -3.97 3.61 -1.43
CA HIS A 335 -3.60 2.31 -2.03
C HIS A 335 -4.21 1.08 -1.35
N HIS A 336 -5.04 1.25 -0.34
CA HIS A 336 -5.69 0.20 0.45
C HIS A 336 -4.69 -0.91 0.84
N ARG A 337 -4.92 -2.17 0.43
CA ARG A 337 -4.02 -3.30 0.72
C ARG A 337 -2.95 -3.55 -0.35
N ASN A 338 -3.03 -2.83 -1.48
CA ASN A 338 -2.13 -3.01 -2.63
C ASN A 338 -0.91 -2.08 -2.64
N GLY A 339 -0.67 -1.33 -1.54
CA GLY A 339 0.37 -0.30 -1.49
C GLY A 339 1.79 -0.80 -1.76
N VAL A 340 2.13 -2.04 -1.42
CA VAL A 340 3.45 -2.64 -1.72
C VAL A 340 3.53 -3.04 -3.18
N LEU A 341 2.51 -3.73 -3.69
CA LEU A 341 2.40 -4.11 -5.11
C LEU A 341 2.50 -2.88 -6.02
N LEU A 342 1.74 -1.83 -5.71
CA LEU A 342 1.62 -0.65 -6.57
C LEU A 342 2.79 0.34 -6.41
N ALA A 343 3.68 0.16 -5.41
CA ALA A 343 4.69 1.15 -5.06
C ALA A 343 5.64 1.47 -6.22
N ALA A 344 6.07 0.46 -6.97
CA ALA A 344 7.04 0.63 -8.06
C ALA A 344 6.51 1.54 -9.16
N LEU A 345 5.30 1.28 -9.64
CA LEU A 345 4.72 2.04 -10.75
C LEU A 345 4.12 3.37 -10.29
N SER A 346 3.42 3.40 -9.16
CA SER A 346 2.85 4.64 -8.62
C SER A 346 3.91 5.70 -8.35
N ALA A 347 5.06 5.27 -7.78
CA ALA A 347 6.16 6.19 -7.52
C ALA A 347 6.78 6.73 -8.81
N ASP A 348 6.93 5.87 -9.80
CA ASP A 348 7.51 6.24 -11.10
C ASP A 348 6.58 7.19 -11.88
N LEU A 349 5.28 6.91 -11.93
CA LEU A 349 4.25 7.78 -12.54
C LEU A 349 4.26 9.18 -11.94
N VAL A 350 4.23 9.27 -10.60
CA VAL A 350 4.23 10.56 -9.89
C VAL A 350 5.56 11.29 -10.12
N ALA A 351 6.69 10.59 -10.04
CA ALA A 351 7.99 11.22 -10.23
C ALA A 351 8.19 11.72 -11.66
N ARG A 352 7.81 10.93 -12.69
CA ARG A 352 7.85 11.39 -14.10
C ARG A 352 6.96 12.61 -14.33
N GLY A 353 5.74 12.59 -13.78
CA GLY A 353 4.83 13.72 -13.89
C GLY A 353 5.40 15.01 -13.29
N ILE A 354 6.04 14.92 -12.12
CA ILE A 354 6.67 16.06 -11.45
C ILE A 354 7.89 16.55 -12.24
N SER A 355 8.70 15.64 -12.79
CA SER A 355 9.90 15.97 -13.56
C SER A 355 9.62 16.45 -14.99
N GLY A 356 8.35 16.37 -15.44
CA GLY A 356 7.99 16.74 -16.81
C GLY A 356 8.46 15.72 -17.88
N GLU A 357 8.61 14.45 -17.48
CA GLU A 357 9.12 13.34 -18.31
C GLU A 357 8.04 12.25 -18.53
N PRO A 358 6.80 12.58 -18.94
CA PRO A 358 5.75 11.57 -19.07
C PRO A 358 6.10 10.56 -20.16
N SER A 359 5.76 9.29 -19.92
CA SER A 359 5.85 8.21 -20.90
C SER A 359 4.49 7.93 -21.55
N PRO A 360 4.46 7.33 -22.75
CA PRO A 360 3.20 6.90 -23.36
C PRO A 360 2.37 6.01 -22.41
N GLY A 361 1.10 6.33 -22.24
CA GLY A 361 0.18 5.62 -21.35
C GLY A 361 0.12 6.13 -19.90
N ASP A 362 1.07 6.97 -19.44
CA ASP A 362 1.04 7.53 -18.09
C ASP A 362 -0.25 8.34 -17.83
N GLY A 363 -0.68 9.13 -18.83
CA GLY A 363 -1.89 9.95 -18.72
C GLY A 363 -3.14 9.09 -18.51
N GLU A 364 -3.29 7.98 -19.22
CA GLU A 364 -4.42 7.06 -19.08
C GLU A 364 -4.43 6.40 -17.68
N GLN A 365 -3.26 5.98 -17.19
CA GLN A 365 -3.14 5.40 -15.86
C GLN A 365 -3.46 6.41 -14.75
N LEU A 366 -2.95 7.64 -14.86
CA LEU A 366 -3.24 8.69 -13.89
C LEU A 366 -4.71 9.13 -13.94
N GLU A 367 -5.31 9.22 -15.14
CA GLU A 367 -6.72 9.57 -15.32
C GLU A 367 -7.66 8.58 -14.62
N ALA A 368 -7.36 7.28 -14.69
CA ALA A 368 -8.16 6.24 -14.02
C ALA A 368 -8.15 6.37 -12.49
N PHE A 369 -7.15 7.04 -11.92
CA PHE A 369 -6.95 7.17 -10.48
C PHE A 369 -6.93 8.61 -9.99
N ARG A 370 -7.57 9.51 -10.72
CA ARG A 370 -7.76 10.91 -10.30
C ARG A 370 -8.47 10.98 -8.96
N TRP A 371 -8.17 12.02 -8.21
CA TRP A 371 -8.76 12.26 -6.90
C TRP A 371 -10.26 12.62 -6.94
N ASP A 372 -10.73 13.19 -8.04
CA ASP A 372 -12.09 13.68 -8.28
C ASP A 372 -12.96 12.75 -9.15
N ARG A 373 -12.60 11.45 -9.19
CA ARG A 373 -13.37 10.43 -9.94
C ARG A 373 -14.62 9.91 -9.23
N PHE A 374 -14.86 10.37 -8.00
CA PHE A 374 -16.00 9.97 -7.16
C PHE A 374 -17.14 10.97 -7.21
#